data_f1374699c4c91cc23a105602f7388151
#
_entry.id   f1374699c4c91cc23a105602f7388151
#
_cell.length_a   1.000
_cell.length_b   1.000
_cell.length_c   1.000
_cell.angle_alpha   90.00
_cell.angle_beta   90.00
_cell.angle_gamma   90.00
#
_symmetry.space_group_name_H-M   'P 1'
#
loop_
_entity.id
_entity.type
_entity.pdbx_description
1 polymer ?
#
loop_
_entity_poly.entity_id
_entity_poly.type
_entity_poly.pdbx_seq_one_letter_code
_entity_poly.pdbx_strand_id
1 'polypeptide(L)'
;MRIYRIFFVILLFSFSLTTDLKADSEKMALGLEVFNNKAMCGACHVLKASGSTGNIGPDLDGLKLSEEQVRDVVTQGFGVMPAFGEEGLLTSEEIDAVSYYVTNSSGK
;
A
#
# COMPACT_ATOMS: atom_id res chain seq x y z
N MET A 1 -38.19 -11.62 -23.68
CA MET A 1 -37.98 -11.84 -22.21
C MET A 1 -36.65 -12.48 -21.86
N ARG A 2 -36.17 -13.50 -22.54
CA ARG A 2 -34.85 -14.12 -22.26
C ARG A 2 -33.66 -13.17 -22.49
N ILE A 3 -33.72 -12.30 -23.47
CA ILE A 3 -32.65 -11.34 -23.82
C ILE A 3 -32.48 -10.28 -22.75
N TYR A 4 -33.55 -9.79 -22.14
CA TYR A 4 -33.49 -8.79 -21.06
C TYR A 4 -32.83 -9.32 -19.78
N ARG A 5 -32.98 -10.61 -19.49
CA ARG A 5 -32.33 -11.24 -18.32
C ARG A 5 -30.80 -11.33 -18.49
N ILE A 6 -30.34 -11.59 -19.71
CA ILE A 6 -28.92 -11.68 -20.04
C ILE A 6 -28.28 -10.28 -19.98
N PHE A 7 -28.95 -9.25 -20.51
CA PHE A 7 -28.47 -7.86 -20.42
C PHE A 7 -28.40 -7.36 -19.00
N PHE A 8 -29.36 -7.73 -18.15
CA PHE A 8 -29.37 -7.30 -16.75
C PHE A 8 -28.22 -7.95 -15.94
N VAL A 9 -27.92 -9.21 -16.19
CA VAL A 9 -26.81 -9.93 -15.55
C VAL A 9 -25.45 -9.36 -15.99
N ILE A 10 -25.29 -9.04 -17.28
CA ILE A 10 -24.06 -8.43 -17.81
C ILE A 10 -23.86 -7.03 -17.23
N LEU A 11 -24.91 -6.24 -17.06
CA LEU A 11 -24.83 -4.88 -16.48
C LEU A 11 -24.43 -4.91 -14.99
N LEU A 12 -24.92 -5.90 -14.23
CA LEU A 12 -24.55 -6.06 -12.82
C LEU A 12 -23.10 -6.53 -12.66
N PHE A 13 -22.58 -7.33 -13.58
CA PHE A 13 -21.20 -7.80 -13.53
C PHE A 13 -20.19 -6.70 -13.89
N SER A 14 -20.56 -5.79 -14.79
CA SER A 14 -19.71 -4.64 -15.17
C SER A 14 -19.57 -3.60 -14.06
N PHE A 15 -20.53 -3.51 -13.15
CA PHE A 15 -20.48 -2.54 -12.05
C PHE A 15 -19.51 -2.96 -10.93
N SER A 16 -19.32 -4.26 -10.72
CA SER A 16 -18.43 -4.78 -9.69
C SER A 16 -16.94 -4.54 -9.98
N LEU A 17 -16.52 -4.58 -11.25
CA LEU A 17 -15.13 -4.37 -11.66
C LEU A 17 -14.63 -2.94 -11.48
N THR A 18 -15.50 -1.95 -11.58
CA THR A 18 -15.11 -0.53 -11.46
C THR A 18 -14.89 -0.09 -10.02
N THR A 19 -15.55 -0.72 -9.06
CA THR A 19 -15.37 -0.41 -7.63
C THR A 19 -14.05 -0.92 -7.09
N ASP A 20 -13.60 -2.09 -7.50
CA ASP A 20 -12.34 -2.67 -7.05
C ASP A 20 -11.14 -1.86 -7.55
N LEU A 21 -11.12 -1.45 -8.82
CA LEU A 21 -10.05 -0.61 -9.39
C LEU A 21 -9.95 0.76 -8.70
N LYS A 22 -11.07 1.36 -8.34
CA LYS A 22 -11.09 2.63 -7.61
C LYS A 22 -10.55 2.48 -6.18
N ALA A 23 -10.96 1.42 -5.48
CA ALA A 23 -10.47 1.12 -4.13
C ALA A 23 -8.96 0.89 -4.10
N ASP A 24 -8.39 0.14 -5.06
CA ASP A 24 -6.96 -0.08 -5.19
C ASP A 24 -6.20 1.22 -5.50
N SER A 25 -6.73 2.06 -6.36
CA SER A 25 -6.15 3.37 -6.69
C SER A 25 -6.13 4.31 -5.48
N GLU A 26 -7.19 4.36 -4.69
CA GLU A 26 -7.26 5.15 -3.46
C GLU A 26 -6.29 4.63 -2.40
N LYS A 27 -6.18 3.32 -2.26
CA LYS A 27 -5.24 2.67 -1.35
C LYS A 27 -3.78 2.95 -1.73
N MET A 28 -3.43 2.91 -3.01
CA MET A 28 -2.11 3.30 -3.51
C MET A 28 -1.81 4.77 -3.22
N ALA A 29 -2.75 5.66 -3.44
CA ALA A 29 -2.58 7.09 -3.18
C ALA A 29 -2.39 7.39 -1.68
N LEU A 30 -3.16 6.76 -0.81
CA LEU A 30 -2.99 6.87 0.64
C LEU A 30 -1.65 6.30 1.09
N GLY A 31 -1.26 5.16 0.54
CA GLY A 31 0.04 4.54 0.85
C GLY A 31 1.22 5.42 0.47
N LEU A 32 1.18 6.05 -0.70
CA LEU A 32 2.19 7.01 -1.13
C LEU A 32 2.25 8.24 -0.20
N GLU A 33 1.10 8.77 0.20
CA GLU A 33 1.01 9.90 1.13
C GLU A 33 1.60 9.53 2.50
N VAL A 34 1.29 8.36 3.03
CA VAL A 34 1.89 7.87 4.28
C VAL A 34 3.40 7.71 4.13
N PHE A 35 3.85 7.11 3.04
CA PHE A 35 5.27 6.86 2.78
C PHE A 35 6.09 8.16 2.68
N ASN A 36 5.60 9.13 1.93
CA ASN A 36 6.35 10.36 1.66
C ASN A 36 6.20 11.43 2.75
N ASN A 37 5.01 11.57 3.34
CA ASN A 37 4.70 12.73 4.16
C ASN A 37 4.42 12.38 5.61
N LYS A 38 3.55 11.41 5.88
CA LYS A 38 3.11 11.16 7.24
C LYS A 38 4.13 10.39 8.08
N ALA A 39 4.67 9.31 7.55
CA ALA A 39 5.67 8.49 8.24
C ALA A 39 7.09 8.74 7.75
N MET A 40 7.26 9.44 6.63
CA MET A 40 8.55 9.81 6.04
C MET A 40 9.49 8.60 5.86
N CYS A 41 8.98 7.50 5.37
CA CYS A 41 9.72 6.25 5.18
C CYS A 41 10.95 6.43 4.27
N GLY A 42 10.84 7.31 3.30
CA GLY A 42 11.93 7.66 2.37
C GLY A 42 13.13 8.36 3.01
N ALA A 43 13.01 8.85 4.25
CA ALA A 43 14.15 9.38 4.99
C ALA A 43 15.18 8.28 5.32
N CYS A 44 14.73 7.03 5.42
CA CYS A 44 15.56 5.87 5.77
C CYS A 44 15.67 4.84 4.65
N HIS A 45 14.67 4.74 3.77
CA HIS A 45 14.58 3.69 2.77
C HIS A 45 14.67 4.22 1.34
N VAL A 46 15.34 3.45 0.49
CA VAL A 46 15.24 3.59 -0.97
C VAL A 46 13.94 2.93 -1.43
N LEU A 47 13.13 3.66 -2.16
CA LEU A 47 12.03 3.15 -2.98
C LEU A 47 11.88 4.05 -4.20
N LYS A 48 12.31 3.57 -5.34
CA LYS A 48 12.42 4.32 -6.59
C LYS A 48 11.07 4.92 -7.03
N ALA A 49 10.00 4.15 -6.90
CA ALA A 49 8.65 4.61 -7.26
C ALA A 49 8.18 5.85 -6.47
N SER A 50 8.67 6.03 -5.24
CA SER A 50 8.37 7.21 -4.41
C SER A 50 9.38 8.35 -4.57
N GLY A 51 10.45 8.13 -5.31
CA GLY A 51 11.55 9.08 -5.45
C GLY A 51 12.49 9.13 -4.24
N SER A 52 12.41 8.19 -3.31
CA SER A 52 13.19 8.19 -2.07
C SER A 52 14.56 7.54 -2.24
N THR A 53 15.56 8.07 -1.53
CA THR A 53 16.96 7.65 -1.62
C THR A 53 17.62 7.45 -0.25
N GLY A 54 16.86 7.30 0.82
CA GLY A 54 17.38 7.08 2.16
C GLY A 54 18.22 5.80 2.24
N ASN A 55 19.29 5.82 3.05
CA ASN A 55 20.23 4.71 3.14
C ASN A 55 20.47 4.20 4.57
N ILE A 56 19.61 4.57 5.50
CA ILE A 56 19.66 4.13 6.90
C ILE A 56 19.05 2.73 7.05
N GLY A 57 17.89 2.52 6.41
CA GLY A 57 17.23 1.23 6.35
C GLY A 57 17.56 0.44 5.08
N PRO A 58 17.05 -0.79 4.95
CA PRO A 58 17.20 -1.58 3.73
C PRO A 58 16.60 -0.91 2.50
N ASP A 59 17.19 -1.18 1.34
CA ASP A 59 16.64 -0.82 0.04
C ASP A 59 15.38 -1.67 -0.24
N LEU A 60 14.23 -1.01 -0.27
CA LEU A 60 12.94 -1.70 -0.45
C LEU A 60 12.75 -2.23 -1.87
N ASP A 61 13.44 -1.69 -2.86
CA ASP A 61 13.38 -2.22 -4.23
C ASP A 61 14.03 -3.59 -4.36
N GLY A 62 15.05 -3.85 -3.55
CA GLY A 62 15.74 -5.13 -3.51
C GLY A 62 15.06 -6.19 -2.66
N LEU A 63 14.19 -5.79 -1.76
CA LEU A 63 13.43 -6.68 -0.89
C LEU A 63 12.08 -7.03 -1.52
N LYS A 64 11.83 -8.30 -1.72
CA LYS A 64 10.53 -8.79 -2.21
C LYS A 64 9.68 -9.25 -1.02
N LEU A 65 9.24 -8.30 -0.23
CA LEU A 65 8.40 -8.56 0.93
C LEU A 65 6.94 -8.70 0.54
N SER A 66 6.24 -9.59 1.23
CA SER A 66 4.78 -9.66 1.16
C SER A 66 4.16 -8.47 1.89
N GLU A 67 2.92 -8.16 1.56
CA GLU A 67 2.17 -7.10 2.25
C GLU A 67 2.06 -7.36 3.76
N GLU A 68 1.86 -8.62 4.15
CA GLU A 68 1.83 -9.04 5.56
C GLU A 68 3.16 -8.77 6.28
N GLN A 69 4.29 -9.11 5.66
CA GLN A 69 5.61 -8.86 6.23
C GLN A 69 5.87 -7.36 6.41
N VAL A 70 5.49 -6.54 5.44
CA VAL A 70 5.61 -5.08 5.55
C VAL A 70 4.72 -4.55 6.68
N ARG A 71 3.47 -5.02 6.74
CA ARG A 71 2.52 -4.63 7.79
C ARG A 71 3.06 -4.94 9.18
N ASP A 72 3.60 -6.13 9.39
CA ASP A 72 4.14 -6.55 10.68
C ASP A 72 5.30 -5.66 11.13
N VAL A 73 6.26 -5.41 10.24
CA VAL A 73 7.42 -4.56 10.56
C VAL A 73 7.02 -3.11 10.80
N VAL A 74 6.11 -2.56 10.02
CA VAL A 74 5.60 -1.19 10.21
C VAL A 74 4.83 -1.09 11.53
N THR A 75 4.07 -2.11 11.88
CA THR A 75 3.30 -2.13 13.13
C THR A 75 4.19 -2.23 14.36
N GLN A 76 5.14 -3.16 14.35
CA GLN A 76 5.95 -3.52 15.53
C GLN A 76 7.29 -2.80 15.60
N GLY A 77 7.74 -2.23 14.48
CA GLY A 77 9.08 -1.64 14.36
C GLY A 77 10.19 -2.69 14.27
N PHE A 78 11.39 -2.22 14.00
CA PHE A 78 12.59 -3.06 13.99
C PHE A 78 13.85 -2.19 14.19
N GLY A 79 14.63 -2.44 15.21
CA GLY A 79 15.82 -1.65 15.51
C GLY A 79 15.46 -0.17 15.72
N VAL A 80 16.05 0.71 14.91
CA VAL A 80 15.76 2.16 14.96
C VAL A 80 14.47 2.56 14.25
N MET A 81 13.88 1.65 13.49
CA MET A 81 12.60 1.88 12.83
C MET A 81 11.48 1.92 13.88
N PRO A 82 10.70 3.00 13.96
CA PRO A 82 9.63 3.12 14.94
C PRO A 82 8.55 2.06 14.75
N ALA A 83 7.89 1.68 15.84
CA ALA A 83 6.71 0.83 15.83
C ALA A 83 5.47 1.67 15.55
N PHE A 84 5.25 2.03 14.30
CA PHE A 84 4.22 3.00 13.90
C PHE A 84 2.81 2.61 14.35
N GLY A 85 2.51 1.32 14.39
CA GLY A 85 1.22 0.83 14.87
C GLY A 85 1.14 0.80 16.40
N GLU A 86 2.10 0.18 17.06
CA GLU A 86 2.10 0.02 18.52
C GLU A 86 2.22 1.36 19.24
N GLU A 87 2.96 2.30 18.67
CA GLU A 87 3.11 3.66 19.22
C GLU A 87 1.96 4.61 18.82
N GLY A 88 1.01 4.15 18.03
CA GLY A 88 -0.16 4.94 17.61
C GLY A 88 0.16 6.08 16.63
N LEU A 89 1.27 5.99 15.90
CA LEU A 89 1.70 6.99 14.91
C LEU A 89 0.93 6.89 13.59
N LEU A 90 0.48 5.69 13.25
CA LEU A 90 -0.36 5.40 12.09
C LEU A 90 -1.60 4.61 12.51
N THR A 91 -2.71 4.86 11.83
CA THR A 91 -3.92 4.04 11.95
C THR A 91 -3.76 2.70 11.24
N SER A 92 -4.62 1.73 11.54
CA SER A 92 -4.64 0.45 10.83
C SER A 92 -4.84 0.61 9.33
N GLU A 93 -5.71 1.53 8.92
CA GLU A 93 -5.96 1.82 7.50
C GLU A 93 -4.72 2.38 6.82
N GLU A 94 -3.99 3.27 7.48
CA GLU A 94 -2.74 3.85 6.96
C GLU A 94 -1.63 2.79 6.85
N ILE A 95 -1.52 1.89 7.83
CA ILE A 95 -0.58 0.78 7.80
C ILE A 95 -0.92 -0.17 6.65
N ASP A 96 -2.17 -0.52 6.48
CA ASP A 96 -2.61 -1.35 5.35
C ASP A 96 -2.30 -0.70 4.01
N ALA A 97 -2.54 0.60 3.88
CA ALA A 97 -2.29 1.35 2.65
C ALA A 97 -0.80 1.45 2.33
N VAL A 98 0.06 1.77 3.29
CA VAL A 98 1.50 1.85 3.05
C VAL A 98 2.12 0.48 2.79
N SER A 99 1.62 -0.57 3.43
CA SER A 99 2.06 -1.94 3.18
C SER A 99 1.72 -2.38 1.76
N TYR A 100 0.51 -2.10 1.32
CA TYR A 100 0.07 -2.31 -0.06
C TYR A 100 0.92 -1.52 -1.06
N TYR A 101 1.16 -0.24 -0.79
CA TYR A 101 1.96 0.63 -1.64
C TYR A 101 3.39 0.11 -1.80
N VAL A 102 4.09 -0.20 -0.71
CA VAL A 102 5.46 -0.72 -0.74
C VAL A 102 5.54 -2.03 -1.53
N THR A 103 4.67 -2.98 -1.24
CA THR A 103 4.66 -4.29 -1.90
C THR A 103 4.44 -4.18 -3.40
N ASN A 104 3.54 -3.29 -3.84
CA ASN A 104 3.21 -3.12 -5.25
C ASN A 104 4.14 -2.16 -6.00
N SER A 105 4.99 -1.42 -5.30
CA SER A 105 5.92 -0.44 -5.89
C SER A 105 7.36 -0.90 -5.91
N SER A 106 7.75 -1.86 -5.08
CA SER A 106 9.12 -2.38 -5.00
C SER A 106 9.61 -2.91 -6.33
N GLY A 107 10.79 -2.49 -6.74
CA GLY A 107 11.46 -2.95 -7.95
C GLY A 107 10.88 -2.40 -9.26
N LYS A 108 10.12 -1.33 -9.21
CA LYS A 108 9.44 -0.75 -10.39
C LYS A 108 9.93 0.61 -10.81
#